data_c8cffaa99af9d9b5446dbd363ddc4bfc
#
_entry.id   c8cffaa99af9d9b5446dbd363ddc4bfc
#
_cell.length_a   1.000
_cell.length_b   1.000
_cell.length_c   1.000
_cell.angle_alpha   90.00
_cell.angle_beta   90.00
_cell.angle_gamma   90.00
#
_symmetry.space_group_name_H-M   'P 1'
#
loop_
_entity.id
_entity.type
_entity.pdbx_description
1 polymer ?
#
loop_
_entity_poly.entity_id
_entity_poly.type
_entity_poly.pdbx_seq_one_letter_code
_entity_poly.pdbx_strand_id
1 'polypeptide(L)'
;ILKYSVLAFEKLKYAKHLSAIDKIEAENFEVFKDIFTGLDEIEATLYYQIIRERIEVIKVFQSITDDNALEKVIQTHLFNHLWLLDPSWERVENTQYMETTVLNALNSQYNGLTDEEKAGRLDIGYRQTAGKHIIIELKKADRIVTTSEMVKQVKKYHDALNKVLASANQSNYAFEILFVLGRPIDNNDSAENREVVANILKPLNGRVVYYKELIENAYKAYNEYIVANKQSQPLIDMFSQLENSM
;
A
#
# COMPACT_ATOMS: atom_id res chain seq x y z
N ILE A 1 18.00 -8.36 -18.76
CA ILE A 1 19.35 -8.93 -18.50
C ILE A 1 20.37 -7.83 -18.27
N LEU A 2 20.49 -6.81 -19.13
CA LEU A 2 21.49 -5.72 -19.01
C LEU A 2 21.37 -4.94 -17.69
N LYS A 3 20.13 -4.59 -17.28
CA LYS A 3 19.84 -3.89 -16.01
C LYS A 3 20.38 -4.64 -14.79
N TYR A 4 20.17 -5.96 -14.74
CA TYR A 4 20.68 -6.80 -13.66
C TYR A 4 22.19 -6.98 -13.71
N SER A 5 22.77 -6.97 -14.92
CA SER A 5 24.23 -7.04 -15.10
C SER A 5 24.92 -5.77 -14.62
N VAL A 6 24.35 -4.59 -14.89
CA VAL A 6 24.86 -3.30 -14.38
C VAL A 6 24.76 -3.24 -12.86
N LEU A 7 23.63 -3.63 -12.28
CA LEU A 7 23.47 -3.70 -10.83
C LEU A 7 24.42 -4.71 -10.17
N ALA A 8 24.63 -5.87 -10.81
CA ALA A 8 25.59 -6.86 -10.35
C ALA A 8 27.03 -6.34 -10.43
N PHE A 9 27.35 -5.62 -11.50
CA PHE A 9 28.67 -5.00 -11.69
C PHE A 9 28.94 -3.91 -10.63
N GLU A 10 27.97 -3.03 -10.37
CA GLU A 10 28.09 -2.03 -9.33
C GLU A 10 28.19 -2.67 -7.93
N LYS A 11 27.42 -3.71 -7.63
CA LYS A 11 27.56 -4.49 -6.39
C LYS A 11 28.93 -5.16 -6.25
N LEU A 12 29.50 -5.66 -7.35
CA LEU A 12 30.84 -6.29 -7.36
C LEU A 12 31.97 -5.26 -7.18
N LYS A 13 31.85 -4.10 -7.85
CA LYS A 13 32.73 -2.95 -7.65
C LYS A 13 32.73 -2.55 -6.17
N TYR A 14 31.57 -2.56 -5.56
CA TYR A 14 31.34 -2.25 -4.17
C TYR A 14 31.93 -3.26 -3.20
N ALA A 15 31.74 -4.56 -3.45
CA ALA A 15 32.34 -5.61 -2.64
C ALA A 15 33.89 -5.53 -2.63
N LYS A 16 34.49 -5.03 -3.72
CA LYS A 16 35.93 -4.74 -3.76
C LYS A 16 36.34 -3.57 -2.88
N HIS A 17 35.49 -2.53 -2.81
CA HIS A 17 35.74 -1.39 -1.93
C HIS A 17 35.56 -1.77 -0.44
N LEU A 18 34.56 -2.60 -0.11
CA LEU A 18 34.37 -3.13 1.25
C LEU A 18 35.55 -4.00 1.70
N SER A 19 36.12 -4.80 0.81
CA SER A 19 37.32 -5.60 1.13
C SER A 19 38.60 -4.75 1.27
N ALA A 20 38.56 -3.51 0.82
CA ALA A 20 39.62 -2.54 1.03
C ALA A 20 39.55 -1.84 2.41
N ILE A 21 38.37 -1.85 3.06
CA ILE A 21 38.19 -1.26 4.41
C ILE A 21 39.07 -1.97 5.44
N ASP A 22 39.20 -3.28 5.35
CA ASP A 22 40.07 -4.06 6.25
C ASP A 22 41.58 -3.72 6.13
N LYS A 23 41.95 -2.93 5.11
CA LYS A 23 43.31 -2.53 4.79
C LYS A 23 43.58 -1.03 4.95
N ILE A 24 42.59 -0.28 5.46
CA ILE A 24 42.73 1.16 5.62
C ILE A 24 43.55 1.44 6.89
N GLU A 25 44.78 1.88 6.71
CA GLU A 25 45.53 2.62 7.72
C GLU A 25 44.99 4.05 7.82
N ALA A 26 45.06 4.64 9.01
CA ALA A 26 44.45 5.95 9.32
C ALA A 26 44.88 7.12 8.41
N GLU A 27 45.85 6.92 7.52
CA GLU A 27 46.37 7.93 6.59
C GLU A 27 45.64 7.97 5.21
N ASN A 28 44.71 7.05 4.93
CA ASN A 28 44.04 6.95 3.62
C ASN A 28 42.61 7.54 3.61
N PHE A 29 42.48 8.78 4.04
CA PHE A 29 41.19 9.49 4.06
C PHE A 29 40.52 9.59 2.67
N GLU A 30 41.29 9.72 1.59
CA GLU A 30 40.74 9.77 0.21
C GLU A 30 40.11 8.43 -0.21
N VAL A 31 40.71 7.29 0.13
CA VAL A 31 40.14 5.97 -0.15
C VAL A 31 38.83 5.78 0.65
N PHE A 32 38.82 6.24 1.89
CA PHE A 32 37.62 6.22 2.72
C PHE A 32 36.48 7.09 2.13
N LYS A 33 36.80 8.29 1.68
CA LYS A 33 35.85 9.20 1.03
C LYS A 33 35.28 8.61 -0.25
N ASP A 34 36.12 7.99 -1.10
CA ASP A 34 35.68 7.35 -2.35
C ASP A 34 34.74 6.18 -2.10
N ILE A 35 34.97 5.41 -1.03
CA ILE A 35 34.07 4.31 -0.62
C ILE A 35 32.71 4.86 -0.22
N PHE A 36 32.66 5.92 0.59
CA PHE A 36 31.38 6.49 1.04
C PHE A 36 30.65 7.20 -0.09
N THR A 37 31.34 7.90 -0.99
CA THR A 37 30.72 8.49 -2.18
C THR A 37 30.10 7.40 -3.09
N GLY A 38 30.78 6.28 -3.28
CA GLY A 38 30.23 5.16 -4.03
C GLY A 38 29.01 4.48 -3.35
N LEU A 39 28.94 4.49 -1.99
CA LEU A 39 27.78 4.03 -1.21
C LEU A 39 26.55 4.88 -1.52
N ASP A 40 26.71 6.17 -1.41
CA ASP A 40 25.63 7.13 -1.62
C ASP A 40 25.06 7.04 -3.03
N GLU A 41 25.93 6.83 -4.06
CA GLU A 41 25.50 6.64 -5.44
C GLU A 41 24.68 5.34 -5.65
N ILE A 42 25.08 4.24 -5.01
CA ILE A 42 24.34 2.96 -5.11
C ILE A 42 23.01 3.07 -4.37
N GLU A 43 23.02 3.62 -3.19
CA GLU A 43 21.80 3.83 -2.41
C GLU A 43 20.82 4.71 -3.19
N ALA A 44 21.27 5.84 -3.72
CA ALA A 44 20.47 6.72 -4.55
C ALA A 44 19.90 6.00 -5.79
N THR A 45 20.69 5.13 -6.43
CA THR A 45 20.23 4.34 -7.59
C THR A 45 19.15 3.34 -7.20
N LEU A 46 19.30 2.63 -6.08
CA LEU A 46 18.32 1.66 -5.61
C LEU A 46 17.02 2.37 -5.21
N TYR A 47 17.11 3.49 -4.52
CA TYR A 47 15.96 4.32 -4.17
C TYR A 47 15.23 4.82 -5.42
N TYR A 48 15.95 5.30 -6.42
CA TYR A 48 15.36 5.72 -7.68
C TYR A 48 14.56 4.60 -8.36
N GLN A 49 15.12 3.39 -8.40
CA GLN A 49 14.42 2.24 -8.99
C GLN A 49 13.12 1.93 -8.24
N ILE A 50 13.16 1.89 -6.91
CA ILE A 50 11.98 1.65 -6.08
C ILE A 50 10.91 2.71 -6.37
N ILE A 51 11.29 3.98 -6.42
CA ILE A 51 10.36 5.09 -6.66
C ILE A 51 9.77 5.00 -8.07
N ARG A 52 10.59 4.70 -9.07
CA ARG A 52 10.12 4.52 -10.44
C ARG A 52 9.11 3.39 -10.54
N GLU A 53 9.37 2.24 -9.94
CA GLU A 53 8.45 1.11 -9.90
C GLU A 53 7.14 1.50 -9.19
N ARG A 54 7.22 2.24 -8.09
CA ARG A 54 6.02 2.74 -7.39
C ARG A 54 5.23 3.75 -8.20
N ILE A 55 5.87 4.63 -8.95
CA ILE A 55 5.18 5.56 -9.86
C ILE A 55 4.45 4.81 -10.97
N GLU A 56 5.04 3.78 -11.55
CA GLU A 56 4.35 2.95 -12.53
C GLU A 56 3.12 2.25 -11.92
N VAL A 57 3.22 1.75 -10.70
CA VAL A 57 2.07 1.19 -9.98
C VAL A 57 0.95 2.25 -9.78
N ILE A 58 1.30 3.50 -9.44
CA ILE A 58 0.33 4.59 -9.28
C ILE A 58 -0.34 4.92 -10.62
N LYS A 59 0.43 5.00 -11.72
CA LYS A 59 -0.10 5.25 -13.07
C LYS A 59 -1.09 4.16 -13.50
N VAL A 60 -0.74 2.89 -13.27
CA VAL A 60 -1.64 1.77 -13.54
C VAL A 60 -2.90 1.89 -12.70
N PHE A 61 -2.79 2.24 -11.41
CA PHE A 61 -3.93 2.43 -10.54
C PHE A 61 -4.85 3.56 -11.03
N GLN A 62 -4.26 4.68 -11.45
CA GLN A 62 -4.99 5.79 -12.04
C GLN A 62 -5.72 5.35 -13.32
N SER A 63 -5.03 4.68 -14.24
CA SER A 63 -5.64 4.22 -15.50
C SER A 63 -6.83 3.29 -15.24
N ILE A 64 -6.70 2.27 -14.40
CA ILE A 64 -7.80 1.33 -14.13
C ILE A 64 -8.99 1.99 -13.42
N THR A 65 -8.77 3.05 -12.65
CA THR A 65 -9.86 3.82 -12.02
C THR A 65 -10.51 4.79 -12.99
N ASP A 66 -9.74 5.47 -13.83
CA ASP A 66 -10.24 6.40 -14.86
C ASP A 66 -11.01 5.65 -15.97
N ASP A 67 -10.54 4.47 -16.37
CA ASP A 67 -11.17 3.58 -17.34
C ASP A 67 -12.38 2.84 -16.75
N ASN A 68 -12.70 3.09 -15.49
CA ASN A 68 -13.79 2.45 -14.76
C ASN A 68 -13.76 0.93 -14.86
N ALA A 69 -12.59 0.36 -14.67
CA ALA A 69 -12.36 -1.09 -14.73
C ALA A 69 -13.27 -1.85 -13.76
N LEU A 70 -13.40 -3.16 -13.99
CA LEU A 70 -14.14 -4.03 -13.08
C LEU A 70 -13.59 -3.95 -11.65
N GLU A 71 -14.47 -3.97 -10.66
CA GLU A 71 -14.13 -3.94 -9.23
C GLU A 71 -13.03 -4.94 -8.88
N LYS A 72 -13.09 -6.14 -9.46
CA LYS A 72 -12.07 -7.18 -9.28
C LYS A 72 -10.67 -6.78 -9.74
N VAL A 73 -10.56 -5.98 -10.80
CA VAL A 73 -9.26 -5.50 -11.29
C VAL A 73 -8.66 -4.51 -10.30
N ILE A 74 -9.47 -3.56 -9.81
CA ILE A 74 -9.08 -2.58 -8.81
C ILE A 74 -8.70 -3.29 -7.50
N GLN A 75 -9.51 -4.24 -7.06
CA GLN A 75 -9.29 -5.07 -5.88
C GLN A 75 -7.94 -5.80 -5.95
N THR A 76 -7.67 -6.48 -7.07
CA THR A 76 -6.41 -7.21 -7.27
C THR A 76 -5.21 -6.27 -7.26
N HIS A 77 -5.33 -5.11 -7.87
CA HIS A 77 -4.27 -4.10 -7.87
C HIS A 77 -3.95 -3.61 -6.46
N LEU A 78 -4.98 -3.21 -5.68
CA LEU A 78 -4.82 -2.77 -4.30
C LEU A 78 -4.30 -3.89 -3.38
N PHE A 79 -4.77 -5.13 -3.58
CA PHE A 79 -4.27 -6.28 -2.83
C PHE A 79 -2.77 -6.50 -2.99
N ASN A 80 -2.26 -6.29 -4.20
CA ASN A 80 -0.83 -6.41 -4.48
C ASN A 80 -0.02 -5.19 -4.03
N HIS A 81 -0.67 -4.06 -3.77
CA HIS A 81 -0.02 -2.78 -3.49
C HIS A 81 -0.71 -2.05 -2.32
N LEU A 82 -0.81 -2.71 -1.15
CA LEU A 82 -1.49 -2.17 0.03
C LEU A 82 -0.90 -0.82 0.50
N TRP A 83 0.36 -0.54 0.19
CA TRP A 83 0.99 0.75 0.47
C TRP A 83 0.32 1.96 -0.22
N LEU A 84 -0.50 1.72 -1.25
CA LEU A 84 -1.36 2.76 -1.84
C LEU A 84 -2.42 3.26 -0.86
N LEU A 85 -2.90 2.41 0.03
CA LEU A 85 -3.88 2.74 1.06
C LEU A 85 -3.23 3.40 2.28
N ASP A 86 -2.05 2.92 2.66
CA ASP A 86 -1.25 3.46 3.74
C ASP A 86 0.23 3.09 3.51
N PRO A 87 1.15 4.07 3.44
CA PRO A 87 2.57 3.81 3.18
C PRO A 87 3.24 2.87 4.17
N SER A 88 2.68 2.71 5.38
CA SER A 88 3.20 1.79 6.41
C SER A 88 2.77 0.33 6.21
N TRP A 89 1.87 0.07 5.26
CA TRP A 89 1.37 -1.29 5.02
C TRP A 89 2.23 -2.01 3.99
N GLU A 90 3.21 -2.72 4.48
CA GLU A 90 4.04 -3.58 3.66
C GLU A 90 3.49 -5.00 3.62
N ARG A 91 3.74 -5.66 2.49
CA ARG A 91 3.32 -7.05 2.29
C ARG A 91 4.20 -7.98 3.12
N VAL A 92 3.62 -8.57 4.16
CA VAL A 92 4.21 -9.67 4.92
C VAL A 92 3.48 -10.96 4.55
N GLU A 93 4.19 -12.03 4.31
CA GLU A 93 3.57 -13.32 3.99
C GLU A 93 2.54 -13.73 5.04
N ASN A 94 1.39 -14.24 4.58
CA ASN A 94 0.27 -14.70 5.41
C ASN A 94 -0.45 -13.61 6.25
N THR A 95 -0.23 -12.33 5.98
CA THR A 95 -0.93 -11.23 6.68
C THR A 95 -2.10 -10.65 5.89
N GLN A 96 -2.22 -10.98 4.60
CA GLN A 96 -3.27 -10.46 3.73
C GLN A 96 -4.06 -11.57 3.06
N TYR A 97 -5.34 -11.34 2.86
CA TYR A 97 -6.28 -12.28 2.24
C TYR A 97 -7.31 -11.52 1.41
N MET A 98 -7.91 -12.19 0.45
CA MET A 98 -8.87 -11.61 -0.50
C MET A 98 -10.05 -12.56 -0.69
N GLU A 99 -11.26 -11.97 -0.83
CA GLU A 99 -12.51 -12.71 -1.08
C GLU A 99 -12.77 -13.86 -0.09
N THR A 100 -12.51 -13.64 1.17
CA THR A 100 -12.75 -14.63 2.22
C THR A 100 -13.82 -14.17 3.22
N THR A 101 -14.37 -15.08 3.96
CA THR A 101 -15.32 -14.74 5.05
C THR A 101 -14.57 -14.29 6.30
N VAL A 102 -15.23 -13.56 7.21
CA VAL A 102 -14.65 -13.17 8.50
C VAL A 102 -14.17 -14.38 9.30
N LEU A 103 -14.93 -15.47 9.29
CA LEU A 103 -14.54 -16.70 10.00
C LEU A 103 -13.25 -17.31 9.47
N ASN A 104 -13.14 -17.44 8.14
CA ASN A 104 -11.93 -17.97 7.51
C ASN A 104 -10.73 -17.05 7.72
N ALA A 105 -10.94 -15.74 7.57
CA ALA A 105 -9.90 -14.73 7.75
C ALA A 105 -9.28 -14.76 9.16
N LEU A 106 -10.10 -15.07 10.17
CA LEU A 106 -9.69 -15.15 11.57
C LEU A 106 -9.42 -16.58 12.06
N ASN A 107 -9.49 -17.58 11.18
CA ASN A 107 -9.39 -19.01 11.52
C ASN A 107 -10.34 -19.39 12.68
N SER A 108 -11.56 -18.85 12.68
CA SER A 108 -12.52 -19.00 13.77
C SER A 108 -13.60 -20.02 13.42
N GLN A 109 -13.97 -20.81 14.42
CA GLN A 109 -15.11 -21.76 14.38
C GLN A 109 -16.34 -21.21 15.11
N TYR A 110 -16.40 -19.91 15.35
CA TYR A 110 -17.51 -19.29 16.07
C TYR A 110 -18.85 -19.45 15.35
N ASN A 111 -19.86 -20.01 16.03
CA ASN A 111 -21.14 -20.35 15.42
C ASN A 111 -22.24 -19.28 15.66
N GLY A 112 -21.95 -18.22 16.41
CA GLY A 112 -22.95 -17.20 16.79
C GLY A 112 -23.21 -16.10 15.74
N LEU A 113 -22.68 -16.23 14.52
CA LEU A 113 -22.96 -15.31 13.43
C LEU A 113 -24.31 -15.63 12.77
N THR A 114 -25.02 -14.57 12.34
CA THR A 114 -26.20 -14.69 11.49
C THR A 114 -25.81 -15.22 10.11
N ASP A 115 -26.80 -15.71 9.33
CA ASP A 115 -26.52 -16.21 7.96
C ASP A 115 -26.01 -15.10 7.04
N GLU A 116 -26.46 -13.85 7.21
CA GLU A 116 -25.98 -12.67 6.48
C GLU A 116 -24.52 -12.34 6.82
N GLU A 117 -24.14 -12.45 8.10
CA GLU A 117 -22.75 -12.25 8.55
C GLU A 117 -21.81 -13.35 8.06
N LYS A 118 -22.27 -14.62 8.07
CA LYS A 118 -21.51 -15.78 7.55
C LYS A 118 -21.28 -15.68 6.04
N ALA A 119 -22.29 -15.23 5.30
CA ALA A 119 -22.21 -15.06 3.85
C ALA A 119 -21.38 -13.86 3.42
N GLY A 120 -21.08 -12.92 4.35
CA GLY A 120 -20.29 -11.73 4.07
C GLY A 120 -18.86 -12.09 3.66
N ARG A 121 -18.48 -11.75 2.42
CA ARG A 121 -17.10 -11.88 1.93
C ARG A 121 -16.41 -10.54 2.04
N LEU A 122 -15.21 -10.57 2.58
CA LEU A 122 -14.31 -9.42 2.64
C LEU A 122 -13.63 -9.27 1.29
N ASP A 123 -13.64 -8.08 0.72
CA ASP A 123 -12.91 -7.83 -0.52
C ASP A 123 -11.42 -8.02 -0.31
N ILE A 124 -10.85 -7.27 0.65
CA ILE A 124 -9.46 -7.42 1.07
C ILE A 124 -9.42 -7.37 2.60
N GLY A 125 -8.62 -8.22 3.21
CA GLY A 125 -8.27 -8.13 4.60
C GLY A 125 -6.76 -8.11 4.79
N TYR A 126 -6.32 -7.35 5.80
CA TYR A 126 -4.92 -7.21 6.14
C TYR A 126 -4.75 -7.21 7.66
N ARG A 127 -3.75 -7.94 8.15
CA ARG A 127 -3.38 -7.96 9.57
C ARG A 127 -2.04 -7.30 9.77
N GLN A 128 -2.02 -6.22 10.51
CA GLN A 128 -0.78 -5.56 10.91
C GLN A 128 0.01 -6.40 11.92
N THR A 129 1.33 -6.21 11.96
CA THR A 129 2.23 -6.85 12.94
C THR A 129 1.83 -6.57 14.38
N ALA A 130 1.25 -5.40 14.65
CA ALA A 130 0.70 -5.04 15.96
C ALA A 130 -0.63 -5.75 16.33
N GLY A 131 -1.14 -6.62 15.45
CA GLY A 131 -2.36 -7.39 15.68
C GLY A 131 -3.65 -6.70 15.28
N LYS A 132 -3.62 -5.47 14.72
CA LYS A 132 -4.80 -4.77 14.20
C LYS A 132 -5.26 -5.43 12.90
N HIS A 133 -6.57 -5.70 12.81
CA HIS A 133 -7.21 -6.22 11.60
C HIS A 133 -7.74 -5.05 10.77
N ILE A 134 -7.41 -5.02 9.49
CA ILE A 134 -7.90 -4.04 8.52
C ILE A 134 -8.78 -4.77 7.52
N ILE A 135 -10.01 -4.31 7.37
CA ILE A 135 -10.94 -4.78 6.36
C ILE A 135 -11.12 -3.67 5.34
N ILE A 136 -10.98 -4.01 4.09
CA ILE A 136 -11.13 -3.08 2.97
C ILE A 136 -12.29 -3.56 2.12
N GLU A 137 -13.31 -2.76 2.04
CA GLU A 137 -14.44 -2.90 1.14
C GLU A 137 -14.32 -1.86 0.06
N LEU A 138 -14.39 -2.24 -1.19
CA LEU A 138 -14.24 -1.33 -2.30
C LEU A 138 -15.41 -1.40 -3.26
N LYS A 139 -15.62 -0.36 -4.03
CA LYS A 139 -16.63 -0.28 -5.05
C LYS A 139 -16.01 0.21 -6.36
N LYS A 140 -16.62 -0.21 -7.47
CA LYS A 140 -16.25 0.26 -8.79
C LYS A 140 -16.16 1.79 -8.84
N ALA A 141 -15.23 2.35 -9.63
CA ALA A 141 -14.87 3.76 -9.58
C ALA A 141 -16.03 4.73 -9.87
N ASP A 142 -16.96 4.37 -10.74
CA ASP A 142 -18.12 5.20 -11.11
C ASP A 142 -19.35 4.95 -10.21
N ARG A 143 -19.32 3.95 -9.31
CA ARG A 143 -20.47 3.60 -8.50
C ARG A 143 -20.75 4.67 -7.45
N ILE A 144 -21.99 5.13 -7.41
CA ILE A 144 -22.54 5.97 -6.35
C ILE A 144 -23.06 5.05 -5.24
N VAL A 145 -22.62 5.28 -4.02
CA VAL A 145 -23.05 4.56 -2.82
C VAL A 145 -23.82 5.52 -1.93
N THR A 146 -24.95 5.08 -1.40
CA THR A 146 -25.72 5.86 -0.45
C THR A 146 -25.19 5.67 0.98
N THR A 147 -25.43 6.67 1.84
CA THR A 147 -25.14 6.57 3.29
C THR A 147 -25.74 5.28 3.89
N SER A 148 -26.98 4.96 3.55
CA SER A 148 -27.66 3.75 4.05
C SER A 148 -26.95 2.45 3.63
N GLU A 149 -26.56 2.34 2.34
CA GLU A 149 -25.83 1.18 1.82
C GLU A 149 -24.47 1.03 2.51
N MET A 150 -23.73 2.12 2.64
CA MET A 150 -22.44 2.16 3.31
C MET A 150 -22.54 1.70 4.77
N VAL A 151 -23.48 2.27 5.52
CA VAL A 151 -23.69 1.93 6.95
C VAL A 151 -24.04 0.45 7.10
N LYS A 152 -24.95 -0.06 6.26
CA LYS A 152 -25.33 -1.47 6.28
C LYS A 152 -24.13 -2.38 6.05
N GLN A 153 -23.28 -2.05 5.10
CA GLN A 153 -22.10 -2.83 4.74
C GLN A 153 -21.04 -2.82 5.86
N VAL A 154 -20.69 -1.62 6.34
CA VAL A 154 -19.70 -1.47 7.41
C VAL A 154 -20.19 -2.12 8.71
N LYS A 155 -21.47 -1.94 9.06
CA LYS A 155 -22.07 -2.53 10.26
C LYS A 155 -22.03 -4.06 10.22
N LYS A 156 -22.30 -4.67 9.06
CA LYS A 156 -22.21 -6.12 8.89
C LYS A 156 -20.84 -6.65 9.29
N TYR A 157 -19.76 -6.02 8.80
CA TYR A 157 -18.41 -6.45 9.15
C TYR A 157 -18.03 -6.10 10.60
N HIS A 158 -18.41 -4.92 11.06
CA HIS A 158 -18.20 -4.50 12.44
C HIS A 158 -18.82 -5.50 13.43
N ASP A 159 -20.07 -5.87 13.24
CA ASP A 159 -20.80 -6.78 14.15
C ASP A 159 -20.20 -8.18 14.09
N ALA A 160 -19.87 -8.69 12.89
CA ALA A 160 -19.24 -9.98 12.73
C ALA A 160 -17.84 -10.05 13.39
N LEU A 161 -17.01 -9.03 13.16
CA LEU A 161 -15.68 -8.94 13.78
C LEU A 161 -15.74 -8.88 15.28
N ASN A 162 -16.61 -8.03 15.85
CA ASN A 162 -16.78 -7.93 17.30
C ASN A 162 -17.18 -9.26 17.92
N LYS A 163 -18.14 -9.99 17.33
CA LYS A 163 -18.58 -11.30 17.84
C LYS A 163 -17.46 -12.32 17.80
N VAL A 164 -16.73 -12.42 16.68
CA VAL A 164 -15.66 -13.41 16.50
C VAL A 164 -14.47 -13.11 17.41
N LEU A 165 -14.02 -11.85 17.45
CA LEU A 165 -12.86 -11.45 18.25
C LEU A 165 -13.15 -11.52 19.76
N ALA A 166 -14.36 -11.16 20.20
CA ALA A 166 -14.79 -11.32 21.58
C ALA A 166 -14.81 -12.79 22.03
N SER A 167 -15.24 -13.71 21.12
CA SER A 167 -15.27 -15.14 21.42
C SER A 167 -13.87 -15.77 21.59
N ALA A 168 -12.86 -15.16 21.01
CA ALA A 168 -11.47 -15.62 21.09
C ALA A 168 -10.75 -15.19 22.39
N ASN A 169 -11.44 -14.58 23.36
CA ASN A 169 -10.87 -14.02 24.59
C ASN A 169 -9.67 -13.07 24.36
N GLN A 170 -9.59 -12.46 23.21
CA GLN A 170 -8.59 -11.44 22.91
C GLN A 170 -9.05 -10.13 23.55
N SER A 171 -8.60 -9.82 24.76
CA SER A 171 -9.03 -8.64 25.52
C SER A 171 -8.61 -7.30 24.88
N ASN A 172 -7.73 -7.29 23.87
CA ASN A 172 -7.22 -6.11 23.19
C ASN A 172 -7.18 -6.31 21.67
N TYR A 173 -8.32 -6.54 21.04
CA TYR A 173 -8.38 -6.55 19.57
C TYR A 173 -8.69 -5.16 19.03
N ALA A 174 -7.95 -4.74 18.02
CA ALA A 174 -8.25 -3.56 17.25
C ALA A 174 -8.58 -3.96 15.80
N PHE A 175 -9.58 -3.34 15.24
CA PHE A 175 -9.86 -3.45 13.81
C PHE A 175 -10.30 -2.11 13.22
N GLU A 176 -10.18 -1.99 11.91
CA GLU A 176 -10.59 -0.85 11.14
C GLU A 176 -11.22 -1.31 9.84
N ILE A 177 -12.27 -0.62 9.39
CA ILE A 177 -12.96 -0.91 8.14
C ILE A 177 -12.78 0.29 7.21
N LEU A 178 -12.07 0.08 6.09
CA LEU A 178 -11.92 1.07 5.04
C LEU A 178 -12.96 0.83 3.96
N PHE A 179 -13.71 1.87 3.63
CA PHE A 179 -14.63 1.87 2.52
C PHE A 179 -14.04 2.71 1.38
N VAL A 180 -13.59 2.05 0.30
CA VAL A 180 -12.82 2.69 -0.76
C VAL A 180 -13.69 2.94 -1.98
N LEU A 181 -13.82 4.20 -2.38
CA LEU A 181 -14.79 4.68 -3.36
C LEU A 181 -14.14 5.56 -4.43
N GLY A 182 -14.75 5.59 -5.63
CA GLY A 182 -14.40 6.56 -6.66
C GLY A 182 -15.30 7.79 -6.66
N ARG A 183 -16.51 7.70 -6.09
CA ARG A 183 -17.49 8.79 -6.00
C ARG A 183 -17.82 9.13 -4.55
N PRO A 184 -18.10 10.40 -4.24
CA PRO A 184 -18.58 10.79 -2.92
C PRO A 184 -19.88 10.07 -2.54
N ILE A 185 -20.04 9.78 -1.25
CA ILE A 185 -21.28 9.21 -0.70
C ILE A 185 -22.45 10.15 -1.05
N ASP A 186 -23.57 9.56 -1.45
CA ASP A 186 -24.78 10.26 -1.91
C ASP A 186 -24.50 11.22 -3.10
N ASN A 187 -23.40 11.03 -3.81
CA ASN A 187 -22.90 11.93 -4.85
C ASN A 187 -22.74 13.40 -4.38
N ASN A 188 -22.45 13.57 -3.09
CA ASN A 188 -22.31 14.88 -2.46
C ASN A 188 -20.91 15.01 -1.83
N ASP A 189 -20.07 15.89 -2.42
CA ASP A 189 -18.68 16.13 -1.99
C ASP A 189 -18.53 17.34 -1.05
N SER A 190 -19.62 17.82 -0.45
CA SER A 190 -19.52 18.91 0.51
C SER A 190 -18.78 18.50 1.79
N ALA A 191 -18.08 19.45 2.40
CA ALA A 191 -17.37 19.22 3.66
C ALA A 191 -18.34 18.75 4.77
N GLU A 192 -19.55 19.29 4.79
CA GLU A 192 -20.60 18.89 5.74
C GLU A 192 -20.98 17.40 5.56
N ASN A 193 -21.19 16.95 4.32
CA ASN A 193 -21.51 15.55 4.06
C ASN A 193 -20.36 14.63 4.45
N ARG A 194 -19.13 15.01 4.16
CA ARG A 194 -17.92 14.24 4.57
C ARG A 194 -17.83 14.13 6.08
N GLU A 195 -18.13 15.20 6.83
CA GLU A 195 -18.16 15.19 8.30
C GLU A 195 -19.29 14.31 8.85
N VAL A 196 -20.47 14.39 8.28
CA VAL A 196 -21.62 13.54 8.66
C VAL A 196 -21.26 12.06 8.45
N VAL A 197 -20.72 11.70 7.29
CA VAL A 197 -20.27 10.34 6.97
C VAL A 197 -19.21 9.86 7.97
N ALA A 198 -18.21 10.69 8.26
CA ALA A 198 -17.15 10.36 9.22
C ALA A 198 -17.72 10.13 10.64
N ASN A 199 -18.64 10.96 11.10
CA ASN A 199 -19.28 10.83 12.40
C ASN A 199 -20.15 9.56 12.51
N ILE A 200 -20.80 9.15 11.43
CA ILE A 200 -21.59 7.91 11.38
C ILE A 200 -20.66 6.68 11.44
N LEU A 201 -19.53 6.71 10.77
CA LEU A 201 -18.62 5.58 10.68
C LEU A 201 -17.69 5.42 11.88
N LYS A 202 -17.37 6.50 12.56
CA LYS A 202 -16.46 6.49 13.72
C LYS A 202 -16.79 5.44 14.79
N PRO A 203 -18.05 5.31 15.27
CA PRO A 203 -18.41 4.27 16.24
C PRO A 203 -18.36 2.85 15.68
N LEU A 204 -18.29 2.70 14.36
CA LEU A 204 -18.15 1.42 13.67
C LEU A 204 -16.68 1.09 13.30
N ASN A 205 -15.70 1.84 13.80
CA ASN A 205 -14.31 1.76 13.42
C ASN A 205 -14.11 1.84 11.89
N GLY A 206 -14.96 2.61 11.21
CA GLY A 206 -14.98 2.75 9.77
C GLY A 206 -14.49 4.12 9.30
N ARG A 207 -13.95 4.19 8.09
CA ARG A 207 -13.71 5.43 7.37
C ARG A 207 -13.84 5.24 5.87
N VAL A 208 -14.17 6.32 5.17
CA VAL A 208 -14.17 6.37 3.71
C VAL A 208 -12.81 6.89 3.22
N VAL A 209 -12.36 6.34 2.12
CA VAL A 209 -11.17 6.78 1.38
C VAL A 209 -11.52 6.83 -0.10
N TYR A 210 -11.07 7.85 -0.81
CA TYR A 210 -11.39 8.00 -2.23
C TYR A 210 -10.18 7.65 -3.11
N TYR A 211 -10.43 6.96 -4.23
CA TYR A 211 -9.36 6.61 -5.19
C TYR A 211 -8.53 7.82 -5.61
N LYS A 212 -9.19 8.95 -5.88
CA LYS A 212 -8.52 10.20 -6.23
C LYS A 212 -7.54 10.66 -5.15
N GLU A 213 -7.94 10.63 -3.88
CA GLU A 213 -7.10 11.02 -2.75
C GLU A 213 -5.90 10.08 -2.58
N LEU A 214 -6.11 8.77 -2.76
CA LEU A 214 -5.02 7.79 -2.72
C LEU A 214 -3.98 8.07 -3.81
N ILE A 215 -4.44 8.32 -5.05
CA ILE A 215 -3.57 8.60 -6.20
C ILE A 215 -2.79 9.91 -5.97
N GLU A 216 -3.48 10.99 -5.59
CA GLU A 216 -2.86 12.29 -5.33
C GLU A 216 -1.81 12.23 -4.22
N ASN A 217 -2.13 11.57 -3.08
CA ASN A 217 -1.22 11.41 -1.96
C ASN A 217 -0.01 10.56 -2.34
N ALA A 218 -0.21 9.48 -3.10
CA ALA A 218 0.87 8.63 -3.57
C ALA A 218 1.81 9.39 -4.53
N TYR A 219 1.28 10.12 -5.51
CA TYR A 219 2.10 10.96 -6.39
C TYR A 219 2.88 12.02 -5.61
N LYS A 220 2.23 12.72 -4.68
CA LYS A 220 2.89 13.75 -3.89
C LYS A 220 4.08 13.20 -3.13
N ALA A 221 3.90 12.07 -2.43
CA ALA A 221 4.95 11.46 -1.63
C ALA A 221 6.20 11.09 -2.47
N TYR A 222 6.01 10.60 -3.69
CA TYR A 222 7.14 10.16 -4.54
C TYR A 222 7.71 11.25 -5.42
N ASN A 223 6.91 12.23 -5.87
CA ASN A 223 7.41 13.35 -6.66
C ASN A 223 8.34 14.25 -5.86
N GLU A 224 8.05 14.53 -4.61
CA GLU A 224 8.94 15.31 -3.74
C GLU A 224 10.32 14.66 -3.63
N TYR A 225 10.38 13.33 -3.56
CA TYR A 225 11.62 12.59 -3.51
C TYR A 225 12.42 12.67 -4.83
N ILE A 226 11.75 12.51 -5.99
CA ILE A 226 12.42 12.60 -7.31
C ILE A 226 13.01 14.01 -7.51
N VAL A 227 12.27 15.04 -7.12
CA VAL A 227 12.74 16.45 -7.23
C VAL A 227 13.93 16.72 -6.29
N ALA A 228 13.93 16.14 -5.09
CA ALA A 228 15.01 16.31 -4.13
C ALA A 228 16.31 15.60 -4.57
N ASN A 229 16.21 14.52 -5.32
CA ASN A 229 17.37 13.67 -5.65
C ASN A 229 18.01 13.97 -7.02
N LYS A 230 18.18 15.27 -7.34
CA LYS A 230 18.84 15.72 -8.59
C LYS A 230 20.29 15.25 -8.75
N GLN A 231 20.94 14.81 -7.70
CA GLN A 231 22.33 14.31 -7.73
C GLN A 231 22.46 12.97 -8.42
N SER A 232 21.38 12.21 -8.53
CA SER A 232 21.37 10.90 -9.22
C SER A 232 21.07 10.99 -10.73
N GLN A 233 20.94 12.19 -11.28
CA GLN A 233 20.56 12.40 -12.68
C GLN A 233 21.44 11.69 -13.71
N PRO A 234 22.79 11.65 -13.59
CA PRO A 234 23.64 10.94 -14.55
C PRO A 234 23.36 9.43 -14.61
N LEU A 235 23.07 8.81 -13.46
CA LEU A 235 22.73 7.37 -13.40
C LEU A 235 21.32 7.11 -13.93
N ILE A 236 20.38 8.01 -13.65
CA ILE A 236 19.02 7.99 -14.17
C ILE A 236 19.04 8.03 -15.71
N ASP A 237 19.82 8.95 -16.28
CA ASP A 237 19.95 9.12 -17.73
C ASP A 237 20.58 7.88 -18.38
N MET A 238 21.58 7.29 -17.75
CA MET A 238 22.20 6.04 -18.21
C MET A 238 21.21 4.88 -18.23
N PHE A 239 20.41 4.69 -17.18
CA PHE A 239 19.37 3.64 -17.14
C PHE A 239 18.27 3.88 -18.17
N SER A 240 17.85 5.13 -18.35
CA SER A 240 16.85 5.49 -19.38
C SER A 240 17.34 5.23 -20.78
N GLN A 241 18.62 5.49 -21.07
CA GLN A 241 19.25 5.17 -22.37
C GLN A 241 19.33 3.66 -22.62
N LEU A 242 19.65 2.86 -21.60
CA LEU A 242 19.71 1.41 -21.71
C LEU A 242 18.32 0.77 -21.95
N GLU A 243 17.26 1.34 -21.38
CA GLU A 243 15.89 0.86 -21.58
C GLU A 243 15.34 1.23 -22.97
N ASN A 244 15.68 2.41 -23.48
CA ASN A 244 15.26 2.85 -24.81
C ASN A 244 16.03 2.16 -25.95
N SER A 245 17.09 1.45 -25.63
CA SER A 245 17.92 0.70 -26.58
C SER A 245 17.55 -0.79 -26.69
N MET A 246 16.55 -1.24 -25.95
CA MET A 246 15.96 -2.59 -25.99
C MET A 246 14.59 -2.58 -26.66
#